data_32ee3f1dd18d65a2b9cc3ad336f48643
#
_entry.id   32ee3f1dd18d65a2b9cc3ad336f48643
#
_cell.length_a   1.000
_cell.length_b   1.000
_cell.length_c   1.000
_cell.angle_alpha   90.00
_cell.angle_beta   90.00
_cell.angle_gamma   90.00
#
_symmetry.space_group_name_H-M   'P 1'
#
loop_
_entity.id
_entity.type
_entity.pdbx_description
1 polymer ?
#
loop_
_entity_poly.entity_id
_entity_poly.type
_entity_poly.pdbx_seq_one_letter_code
_entity_poly.pdbx_strand_id
1 'polypeptide(L)'
;MTRLCIAATLALLATMWPSYPRAANNAYQVDPANSRVTIAVGKSGAFSFLGHKHEVSGPIESGSIDVDPGNLSGSRVSLEIPTSSLKVSGADEPPEDRPKVQEAMESEQVLSVARYPRITFESTGVTGGRPGTPTLDVVVAGRLTIRDVTRPVSVPVHVQLGDHSLNASGRFSVRQTEFGIKPISVSGVVAVKDRLDITFSVAVQR
;
A
#
# COMPACT_ATOMS: atom_id res chain seq x y z
N MET A 1 -50.72 57.04 -33.33
CA MET A 1 -49.47 56.25 -33.48
C MET A 1 -49.19 55.57 -32.18
N THR A 2 -49.69 54.32 -32.02
CA THR A 2 -49.66 53.57 -30.74
C THR A 2 -48.63 52.46 -30.87
N ARG A 3 -47.53 52.54 -30.12
CA ARG A 3 -46.49 51.51 -30.12
C ARG A 3 -46.83 50.45 -29.08
N LEU A 4 -47.05 49.24 -29.50
CA LEU A 4 -47.29 48.06 -28.69
C LEU A 4 -45.93 47.46 -28.28
N CYS A 5 -45.58 47.47 -26.98
CA CYS A 5 -44.42 46.78 -26.41
C CYS A 5 -44.80 45.35 -26.03
N ILE A 6 -44.25 44.37 -26.77
CA ILE A 6 -44.37 42.95 -26.42
C ILE A 6 -43.24 42.60 -25.49
N ALA A 7 -43.57 42.33 -24.22
CA ALA A 7 -42.62 41.77 -23.24
C ALA A 7 -42.55 40.24 -23.40
N ALA A 8 -41.39 39.75 -23.86
CA ALA A 8 -41.13 38.29 -23.93
C ALA A 8 -40.61 37.82 -22.55
N THR A 9 -41.44 37.09 -21.84
CA THR A 9 -41.07 36.42 -20.59
C THR A 9 -40.34 35.10 -20.91
N LEU A 10 -39.03 35.08 -20.67
CA LEU A 10 -38.18 33.89 -20.81
C LEU A 10 -38.35 33.02 -19.53
N ALA A 11 -39.08 31.92 -19.62
CA ALA A 11 -39.22 30.93 -18.56
C ALA A 11 -37.96 30.05 -18.52
N LEU A 12 -37.13 30.23 -17.48
CA LEU A 12 -36.00 29.32 -17.16
C LEU A 12 -36.56 28.00 -16.62
N LEU A 13 -36.56 26.97 -17.42
CA LEU A 13 -36.78 25.58 -17.00
C LEU A 13 -35.50 25.10 -16.29
N ALA A 14 -35.48 25.17 -14.95
CA ALA A 14 -34.46 24.53 -14.15
C ALA A 14 -34.65 23.01 -14.20
N THR A 15 -33.84 22.31 -14.98
CA THR A 15 -33.77 20.85 -14.97
C THR A 15 -33.12 20.39 -13.65
N MET A 16 -33.95 19.99 -12.69
CA MET A 16 -33.49 19.30 -11.51
C MET A 16 -32.99 17.90 -11.90
N TRP A 17 -31.68 17.72 -11.97
CA TRP A 17 -31.09 16.39 -12.02
C TRP A 17 -31.29 15.70 -10.68
N PRO A 18 -31.82 14.46 -10.66
CA PRO A 18 -31.97 13.71 -9.43
C PRO A 18 -30.56 13.43 -8.87
N SER A 19 -30.28 14.00 -7.70
CA SER A 19 -29.09 13.66 -6.93
C SER A 19 -29.34 12.26 -6.36
N TYR A 20 -28.77 11.24 -6.98
CA TYR A 20 -28.72 9.91 -6.38
C TYR A 20 -27.88 9.98 -5.11
N PRO A 21 -28.39 9.56 -3.94
CA PRO A 21 -27.59 9.51 -2.73
C PRO A 21 -26.42 8.55 -3.01
N ARG A 22 -25.19 9.09 -2.96
CA ARG A 22 -23.99 8.26 -2.98
C ARG A 22 -24.04 7.41 -1.72
N ALA A 23 -23.97 6.08 -1.86
CA ALA A 23 -23.86 5.19 -0.72
C ALA A 23 -22.74 5.72 0.20
N ALA A 24 -23.04 5.83 1.49
CA ALA A 24 -22.06 6.30 2.45
C ALA A 24 -20.90 5.29 2.47
N ASN A 25 -19.76 5.68 1.96
CA ASN A 25 -18.54 4.87 2.09
C ASN A 25 -18.18 4.79 3.57
N ASN A 26 -17.83 3.59 4.00
CA ASN A 26 -17.33 3.37 5.33
C ASN A 26 -15.83 3.69 5.36
N ALA A 27 -15.49 4.90 5.81
CA ALA A 27 -14.11 5.33 5.95
C ALA A 27 -13.52 4.78 7.26
N TYR A 28 -12.44 4.03 7.14
CA TYR A 28 -11.67 3.49 8.26
C TYR A 28 -10.29 4.13 8.26
N GLN A 29 -9.74 4.36 9.46
CA GLN A 29 -8.37 4.84 9.65
C GLN A 29 -7.47 3.69 10.10
N VAL A 30 -6.23 3.69 9.63
CA VAL A 30 -5.23 2.68 10.03
C VAL A 30 -4.94 2.80 11.52
N ASP A 31 -4.92 1.66 12.20
CA ASP A 31 -4.40 1.51 13.55
C ASP A 31 -2.92 1.08 13.47
N PRO A 32 -1.96 2.00 13.71
CA PRO A 32 -0.54 1.70 13.56
C PRO A 32 -0.02 0.65 14.54
N ALA A 33 -0.65 0.53 15.70
CA ALA A 33 -0.25 -0.45 16.72
C ALA A 33 -0.50 -1.89 16.28
N ASN A 34 -1.54 -2.09 15.44
CA ASN A 34 -1.98 -3.39 14.95
C ASN A 34 -1.77 -3.58 13.44
N SER A 35 -1.07 -2.63 12.78
CA SER A 35 -0.78 -2.69 11.36
C SER A 35 0.72 -2.82 11.11
N ARG A 36 1.11 -3.83 10.31
CA ARG A 36 2.52 -4.17 10.10
C ARG A 36 2.79 -4.64 8.68
N VAL A 37 3.98 -4.28 8.19
CA VAL A 37 4.58 -4.88 7.00
C VAL A 37 5.82 -5.66 7.39
N THR A 38 6.05 -6.81 6.74
CA THR A 38 7.25 -7.63 6.85
C THR A 38 7.77 -7.92 5.45
N ILE A 39 9.06 -7.70 5.24
CA ILE A 39 9.74 -7.83 3.96
C ILE A 39 10.83 -8.88 4.14
N ALA A 40 10.68 -10.01 3.45
CA ALA A 40 11.71 -11.05 3.43
C ALA A 40 12.64 -10.83 2.24
N VAL A 41 13.92 -10.68 2.55
CA VAL A 41 15.00 -10.48 1.57
C VAL A 41 15.84 -11.74 1.51
N GLY A 42 15.70 -12.47 0.42
CA GLY A 42 16.48 -13.69 0.20
C GLY A 42 17.93 -13.39 -0.21
N LYS A 43 18.75 -14.43 -0.19
CA LYS A 43 20.14 -14.40 -0.65
C LYS A 43 20.30 -15.06 -2.01
N SER A 44 21.30 -14.63 -2.76
CA SER A 44 21.67 -15.15 -4.08
C SER A 44 23.18 -15.19 -4.26
N GLY A 45 23.65 -15.74 -5.38
CA GLY A 45 25.06 -15.91 -5.69
C GLY A 45 25.60 -17.29 -5.39
N ALA A 46 26.81 -17.58 -5.87
CA ALA A 46 27.45 -18.90 -5.80
C ALA A 46 27.67 -19.40 -4.35
N PHE A 47 27.86 -18.46 -3.42
CA PHE A 47 28.09 -18.73 -2.00
C PHE A 47 26.92 -18.30 -1.12
N SER A 48 25.71 -18.30 -1.67
CA SER A 48 24.51 -17.90 -0.92
C SER A 48 24.24 -18.73 0.36
N PHE A 49 24.84 -19.93 0.46
CA PHE A 49 24.76 -20.76 1.67
C PHE A 49 25.51 -20.16 2.88
N LEU A 50 26.46 -19.23 2.65
CA LEU A 50 27.22 -18.55 3.69
C LEU A 50 26.51 -17.27 4.22
N GLY A 51 25.53 -16.76 3.49
CA GLY A 51 24.81 -15.55 3.91
C GLY A 51 23.59 -15.86 4.79
N HIS A 52 23.01 -14.84 5.37
CA HIS A 52 21.76 -14.92 6.15
C HIS A 52 20.57 -14.43 5.32
N LYS A 53 19.35 -14.80 5.70
CA LYS A 53 18.13 -14.18 5.20
C LYS A 53 17.87 -12.95 6.05
N HIS A 54 17.63 -11.83 5.39
CA HIS A 54 17.25 -10.62 6.10
C HIS A 54 15.74 -10.49 6.15
N GLU A 55 15.24 -10.12 7.29
CA GLU A 55 13.85 -9.72 7.46
C GLU A 55 13.81 -8.28 7.94
N VAL A 56 12.97 -7.49 7.30
CA VAL A 56 12.73 -6.10 7.66
C VAL A 56 11.26 -5.96 8.01
N SER A 57 10.95 -5.35 9.13
CA SER A 57 9.57 -5.10 9.51
C SER A 57 9.37 -3.69 10.04
N GLY A 58 8.13 -3.20 9.94
CA GLY A 58 7.75 -1.90 10.49
C GLY A 58 6.25 -1.72 10.53
N PRO A 59 5.76 -0.69 11.25
CA PRO A 59 4.34 -0.34 11.25
C PRO A 59 3.91 0.23 9.90
N ILE A 60 2.64 0.03 9.56
CA ILE A 60 1.94 0.86 8.58
C ILE A 60 1.35 2.00 9.41
N GLU A 61 1.95 3.19 9.30
CA GLU A 61 1.75 4.24 10.29
C GLU A 61 0.48 5.05 10.05
N SER A 62 0.11 5.21 8.79
CA SER A 62 -1.07 5.99 8.44
C SER A 62 -1.72 5.48 7.16
N GLY A 63 -2.96 5.90 6.96
CA GLY A 63 -3.72 5.59 5.77
C GLY A 63 -5.21 5.49 6.05
N SER A 64 -5.96 5.33 4.97
CA SER A 64 -7.41 5.17 5.01
C SER A 64 -7.86 4.03 4.09
N ILE A 65 -8.93 3.37 4.49
CA ILE A 65 -9.65 2.42 3.67
C ILE A 65 -11.10 2.85 3.59
N ASP A 66 -11.55 3.24 2.39
CA ASP A 66 -12.94 3.52 2.10
C ASP A 66 -13.57 2.28 1.48
N VAL A 67 -14.51 1.65 2.20
CA VAL A 67 -15.22 0.48 1.68
C VAL A 67 -16.59 0.91 1.16
N ASP A 68 -16.89 0.53 -0.08
CA ASP A 68 -18.22 0.58 -0.65
C ASP A 68 -18.88 -0.81 -0.52
N PRO A 69 -19.77 -1.03 0.48
CA PRO A 69 -20.35 -2.34 0.71
C PRO A 69 -21.25 -2.83 -0.42
N GLY A 70 -21.82 -1.92 -1.19
CA GLY A 70 -22.68 -2.23 -2.34
C GLY A 70 -21.92 -2.47 -3.63
N ASN A 71 -20.72 -1.89 -3.73
CA ASN A 71 -19.89 -1.99 -4.92
C ASN A 71 -18.40 -1.97 -4.55
N LEU A 72 -17.82 -3.13 -4.27
CA LEU A 72 -16.42 -3.25 -3.84
C LEU A 72 -15.44 -2.59 -4.80
N SER A 73 -15.76 -2.48 -6.09
CA SER A 73 -14.92 -1.76 -7.06
C SER A 73 -14.84 -0.25 -6.80
N GLY A 74 -15.77 0.31 -6.06
CA GLY A 74 -15.77 1.69 -5.58
C GLY A 74 -14.85 1.94 -4.38
N SER A 75 -14.37 0.88 -3.73
CA SER A 75 -13.51 0.98 -2.54
C SER A 75 -12.15 1.59 -2.88
N ARG A 76 -11.56 2.27 -1.90
CA ARG A 76 -10.25 2.94 -2.01
C ARG A 76 -9.36 2.59 -0.83
N VAL A 77 -8.06 2.47 -1.10
CA VAL A 77 -7.03 2.19 -0.10
C VAL A 77 -5.87 3.16 -0.32
N SER A 78 -5.47 3.85 0.73
CA SER A 78 -4.26 4.67 0.78
C SER A 78 -3.47 4.29 2.02
N LEU A 79 -2.19 3.94 1.88
CA LEU A 79 -1.32 3.52 2.98
C LEU A 79 0.03 4.22 2.89
N GLU A 80 0.59 4.59 4.05
CA GLU A 80 1.94 5.15 4.19
C GLU A 80 2.76 4.37 5.21
N ILE A 81 4.02 4.12 4.86
CA ILE A 81 5.02 3.48 5.71
C ILE A 81 6.23 4.41 5.78
N PRO A 82 6.55 4.98 6.95
CA PRO A 82 7.78 5.75 7.12
C PRO A 82 8.99 4.85 6.92
N THR A 83 9.91 5.24 6.04
CA THR A 83 11.11 4.43 5.78
C THR A 83 12.01 4.30 7.01
N SER A 84 12.02 5.31 7.89
CA SER A 84 12.77 5.29 9.15
C SER A 84 12.22 4.33 10.21
N SER A 85 10.95 3.91 10.08
CA SER A 85 10.33 2.96 11.01
C SER A 85 10.62 1.50 10.64
N LEU A 86 11.18 1.24 9.47
CA LEU A 86 11.58 -0.09 9.03
C LEU A 86 12.83 -0.55 9.78
N LYS A 87 12.76 -1.74 10.40
CA LYS A 87 13.85 -2.30 11.20
C LYS A 87 14.20 -3.71 10.75
N VAL A 88 15.49 -4.00 10.74
CA VAL A 88 16.01 -5.35 10.54
C VAL A 88 15.63 -6.18 11.75
N SER A 89 14.83 -7.23 11.57
CA SER A 89 14.16 -7.97 12.64
C SER A 89 14.29 -9.48 12.57
N GLY A 90 14.89 -10.03 11.50
CA GLY A 90 14.97 -11.46 11.28
C GLY A 90 15.68 -12.23 12.41
N ALA A 91 15.10 -13.36 12.83
CA ALA A 91 15.71 -14.25 13.83
C ALA A 91 17.00 -14.90 13.32
N ASP A 92 17.11 -15.07 12.00
CA ASP A 92 18.31 -15.65 11.34
C ASP A 92 19.46 -14.64 11.21
N GLU A 93 19.21 -13.35 11.54
CA GLU A 93 20.22 -12.30 11.46
C GLU A 93 21.05 -12.25 12.74
N PRO A 94 22.39 -12.45 12.67
CA PRO A 94 23.26 -12.29 13.82
C PRO A 94 23.09 -10.91 14.44
N PRO A 95 22.95 -10.80 15.77
CA PRO A 95 22.74 -9.51 16.43
C PRO A 95 23.81 -8.48 16.11
N GLU A 96 25.07 -8.91 15.94
CA GLU A 96 26.23 -8.08 15.62
C GLU A 96 26.20 -7.52 14.18
N ASP A 97 25.48 -8.16 13.27
CA ASP A 97 25.37 -7.72 11.87
C ASP A 97 24.14 -6.81 11.64
N ARG A 98 23.12 -6.87 12.50
CA ARG A 98 21.91 -6.04 12.37
C ARG A 98 22.17 -4.55 12.20
N PRO A 99 23.07 -3.90 12.95
CA PRO A 99 23.36 -2.47 12.77
C PRO A 99 23.90 -2.16 11.38
N LYS A 100 24.78 -3.01 10.84
CA LYS A 100 25.36 -2.84 9.50
C LYS A 100 24.33 -3.02 8.41
N VAL A 101 23.43 -4.02 8.55
CA VAL A 101 22.35 -4.27 7.60
C VAL A 101 21.33 -3.13 7.65
N GLN A 102 21.04 -2.61 8.85
CA GLN A 102 20.16 -1.45 9.04
C GLN A 102 20.73 -0.20 8.34
N GLU A 103 22.00 0.11 8.57
CA GLU A 103 22.70 1.23 7.95
C GLU A 103 22.70 1.11 6.42
N ALA A 104 23.00 -0.08 5.91
CA ALA A 104 22.97 -0.35 4.46
C ALA A 104 21.57 -0.14 3.87
N MET A 105 20.52 -0.62 4.55
CA MET A 105 19.13 -0.44 4.12
C MET A 105 18.72 1.05 4.11
N GLU A 106 19.14 1.82 5.10
CA GLU A 106 18.82 3.25 5.22
C GLU A 106 19.64 4.12 4.25
N SER A 107 20.76 3.62 3.75
CA SER A 107 21.70 4.35 2.89
C SER A 107 21.10 4.77 1.53
N GLU A 108 21.82 5.66 0.83
CA GLU A 108 21.47 6.10 -0.53
C GLU A 108 21.42 4.96 -1.55
N GLN A 109 22.14 3.86 -1.29
CA GLN A 109 22.16 2.71 -2.19
C GLN A 109 20.83 1.92 -2.18
N VAL A 110 20.09 1.95 -1.06
CA VAL A 110 18.84 1.19 -0.90
C VAL A 110 17.64 2.15 -0.75
N LEU A 111 17.25 2.54 0.45
CA LEU A 111 16.05 3.34 0.67
C LEU A 111 16.29 4.84 0.61
N SER A 112 17.53 5.30 0.88
CA SER A 112 17.86 6.73 0.98
C SER A 112 16.89 7.48 1.89
N VAL A 113 16.76 7.03 3.14
CA VAL A 113 15.69 7.39 4.09
C VAL A 113 15.59 8.90 4.29
N ALA A 114 16.76 9.59 4.31
CA ALA A 114 16.80 11.05 4.45
C ALA A 114 16.14 11.79 3.29
N ARG A 115 16.21 11.23 2.07
CA ARG A 115 15.64 11.83 0.85
C ARG A 115 14.22 11.35 0.58
N TYR A 116 13.93 10.09 0.89
CA TYR A 116 12.65 9.44 0.62
C TYR A 116 12.05 8.90 1.92
N PRO A 117 11.42 9.77 2.73
CA PRO A 117 10.98 9.41 4.08
C PRO A 117 9.77 8.47 4.10
N ARG A 118 9.13 8.20 2.96
CA ARG A 118 7.89 7.40 2.90
C ARG A 118 7.88 6.42 1.74
N ILE A 119 7.27 5.26 1.99
CA ILE A 119 6.76 4.34 0.99
C ILE A 119 5.24 4.50 0.99
N THR A 120 4.62 4.62 -0.19
CA THR A 120 3.17 4.82 -0.31
C THR A 120 2.54 3.79 -1.21
N PHE A 121 1.30 3.43 -0.89
CA PHE A 121 0.44 2.62 -1.74
C PHE A 121 -0.91 3.31 -1.94
N GLU A 122 -1.34 3.44 -3.19
CA GLU A 122 -2.62 4.00 -3.60
C GLU A 122 -3.35 3.02 -4.49
N SER A 123 -4.55 2.57 -4.08
CA SER A 123 -5.35 1.67 -4.91
C SER A 123 -5.87 2.37 -6.16
N THR A 124 -5.94 1.63 -7.26
CA THR A 124 -6.57 2.06 -8.52
C THR A 124 -7.84 1.27 -8.83
N GLY A 125 -8.05 0.14 -8.15
CA GLY A 125 -9.26 -0.65 -8.28
C GLY A 125 -9.24 -1.85 -7.36
N VAL A 126 -10.43 -2.35 -7.06
CA VAL A 126 -10.66 -3.56 -6.27
C VAL A 126 -11.52 -4.51 -7.08
N THR A 127 -11.14 -5.77 -7.16
CA THR A 127 -11.89 -6.81 -7.88
C THR A 127 -12.03 -8.07 -7.02
N GLY A 128 -13.02 -8.91 -7.32
CA GLY A 128 -13.32 -10.09 -6.53
C GLY A 128 -14.18 -9.78 -5.31
N GLY A 129 -14.27 -10.76 -4.41
CA GLY A 129 -15.13 -10.69 -3.25
C GLY A 129 -16.62 -10.79 -3.58
N ARG A 130 -17.42 -11.10 -2.57
CA ARG A 130 -18.89 -11.08 -2.66
C ARG A 130 -19.41 -10.02 -1.70
N PRO A 131 -20.09 -8.96 -2.19
CA PRO A 131 -20.71 -7.98 -1.33
C PRO A 131 -21.63 -8.60 -0.28
N GLY A 132 -21.64 -8.04 0.93
CA GLY A 132 -22.51 -8.49 2.03
C GLY A 132 -22.00 -9.71 2.81
N THR A 133 -20.77 -10.20 2.54
CA THR A 133 -20.14 -11.24 3.35
C THR A 133 -19.15 -10.64 4.36
N PRO A 134 -18.99 -11.21 5.56
CA PRO A 134 -18.06 -10.70 6.57
C PRO A 134 -16.60 -10.98 6.20
N THR A 135 -16.36 -11.89 5.27
CA THR A 135 -15.02 -12.26 4.82
C THR A 135 -14.96 -12.17 3.30
N LEU A 136 -13.92 -11.52 2.79
CA LEU A 136 -13.73 -11.26 1.37
C LEU A 136 -12.32 -11.65 0.95
N ASP A 137 -12.19 -12.32 -0.18
CA ASP A 137 -10.95 -12.47 -0.91
C ASP A 137 -11.03 -11.58 -2.16
N VAL A 138 -10.22 -10.52 -2.17
CA VAL A 138 -10.20 -9.52 -3.23
C VAL A 138 -8.80 -9.39 -3.82
N VAL A 139 -8.73 -8.80 -5.00
CA VAL A 139 -7.47 -8.34 -5.58
C VAL A 139 -7.51 -6.82 -5.64
N VAL A 140 -6.57 -6.18 -4.95
CA VAL A 140 -6.40 -4.74 -4.95
C VAL A 140 -5.30 -4.37 -5.94
N ALA A 141 -5.68 -3.76 -7.05
CA ALA A 141 -4.76 -3.14 -7.98
C ALA A 141 -4.39 -1.75 -7.46
N GLY A 142 -3.12 -1.36 -7.56
CA GLY A 142 -2.68 -0.06 -7.06
C GLY A 142 -1.31 0.35 -7.57
N ARG A 143 -0.86 1.48 -7.09
CA ARG A 143 0.47 2.06 -7.33
C ARG A 143 1.26 2.02 -6.05
N LEU A 144 2.39 1.32 -6.08
CA LEU A 144 3.38 1.31 -5.01
C LEU A 144 4.51 2.27 -5.37
N THR A 145 4.83 3.19 -4.49
CA THR A 145 5.94 4.12 -4.65
C THR A 145 7.01 3.82 -3.61
N ILE A 146 8.22 3.52 -4.07
CA ILE A 146 9.42 3.34 -3.25
C ILE A 146 10.46 4.32 -3.79
N ARG A 147 11.02 5.16 -2.93
CA ARG A 147 11.86 6.30 -3.32
C ARG A 147 11.05 7.27 -4.20
N ASP A 148 11.52 7.55 -5.40
CA ASP A 148 10.88 8.37 -6.43
C ASP A 148 10.28 7.55 -7.58
N VAL A 149 10.24 6.23 -7.45
CA VAL A 149 9.77 5.33 -8.51
C VAL A 149 8.43 4.71 -8.13
N THR A 150 7.43 4.91 -8.98
CA THR A 150 6.08 4.34 -8.83
C THR A 150 5.90 3.18 -9.80
N ARG A 151 5.37 2.04 -9.32
CA ARG A 151 5.05 0.86 -10.13
C ARG A 151 3.63 0.37 -9.85
N PRO A 152 2.93 -0.12 -10.88
CA PRO A 152 1.66 -0.81 -10.68
C PRO A 152 1.93 -2.15 -10.00
N VAL A 153 1.07 -2.48 -9.02
CA VAL A 153 1.08 -3.78 -8.34
C VAL A 153 -0.34 -4.31 -8.24
N SER A 154 -0.44 -5.64 -8.13
CA SER A 154 -1.72 -6.34 -7.95
C SER A 154 -1.58 -7.26 -6.75
N VAL A 155 -2.37 -7.01 -5.72
CA VAL A 155 -2.18 -7.58 -4.39
C VAL A 155 -3.40 -8.42 -4.01
N PRO A 156 -3.27 -9.74 -3.85
CA PRO A 156 -4.30 -10.57 -3.24
C PRO A 156 -4.45 -10.19 -1.76
N VAL A 157 -5.68 -9.92 -1.33
CA VAL A 157 -5.99 -9.46 0.02
C VAL A 157 -7.15 -10.27 0.59
N HIS A 158 -6.93 -10.81 1.78
CA HIS A 158 -7.97 -11.39 2.61
C HIS A 158 -8.47 -10.34 3.58
N VAL A 159 -9.77 -10.07 3.57
CA VAL A 159 -10.42 -9.03 4.39
C VAL A 159 -11.43 -9.66 5.32
N GLN A 160 -11.41 -9.24 6.58
CA GLN A 160 -12.42 -9.57 7.58
C GLN A 160 -13.10 -8.27 8.03
N LEU A 161 -14.40 -8.19 7.82
CA LEU A 161 -15.22 -7.04 8.18
C LEU A 161 -15.89 -7.30 9.53
N GLY A 162 -15.72 -6.37 10.46
CA GLY A 162 -16.48 -6.28 11.71
C GLY A 162 -17.42 -5.06 11.67
N ASP A 163 -18.19 -4.86 12.73
CA ASP A 163 -19.18 -3.76 12.81
C ASP A 163 -18.53 -2.37 12.70
N HIS A 164 -17.37 -2.18 13.35
CA HIS A 164 -16.62 -0.92 13.38
C HIS A 164 -15.14 -1.09 13.05
N SER A 165 -14.74 -2.27 12.58
CA SER A 165 -13.35 -2.61 12.29
C SER A 165 -13.23 -3.37 10.98
N LEU A 166 -12.04 -3.32 10.40
CA LEU A 166 -11.67 -4.15 9.27
C LEU A 166 -10.24 -4.63 9.48
N ASN A 167 -10.00 -5.91 9.24
CA ASN A 167 -8.67 -6.48 9.18
C ASN A 167 -8.40 -6.96 7.76
N ALA A 168 -7.27 -6.53 7.19
CA ALA A 168 -6.84 -6.95 5.87
C ALA A 168 -5.44 -7.53 5.94
N SER A 169 -5.21 -8.63 5.26
CA SER A 169 -3.89 -9.25 5.17
C SER A 169 -3.61 -9.78 3.77
N GLY A 170 -2.34 -9.86 3.42
CA GLY A 170 -1.97 -10.37 2.11
C GLY A 170 -0.47 -10.58 1.95
N ARG A 171 -0.12 -11.13 0.78
CA ARG A 171 1.27 -11.34 0.38
C ARG A 171 1.41 -11.06 -1.11
N PHE A 172 2.49 -10.39 -1.46
CA PHE A 172 2.89 -10.15 -2.84
C PHE A 172 4.41 -10.03 -2.95
N SER A 173 4.93 -9.86 -4.15
CA SER A 173 6.38 -9.71 -4.36
C SER A 173 6.64 -8.58 -5.34
N VAL A 174 7.79 -7.94 -5.16
CA VAL A 174 8.33 -6.93 -6.08
C VAL A 174 9.81 -7.20 -6.33
N ARG A 175 10.39 -6.51 -7.31
CA ARG A 175 11.83 -6.53 -7.55
C ARG A 175 12.43 -5.18 -7.17
N GLN A 176 13.57 -5.20 -6.48
CA GLN A 176 14.30 -3.99 -6.10
C GLN A 176 14.67 -3.15 -7.33
N THR A 177 15.10 -3.82 -8.41
CA THR A 177 15.50 -3.18 -9.67
C THR A 177 14.35 -2.44 -10.35
N GLU A 178 13.10 -2.83 -10.16
CA GLU A 178 11.93 -2.11 -10.66
C GLU A 178 11.78 -0.73 -10.03
N PHE A 179 12.33 -0.52 -8.83
CA PHE A 179 12.34 0.74 -8.10
C PHE A 179 13.70 1.46 -8.14
N GLY A 180 14.58 1.07 -9.09
CA GLY A 180 15.90 1.69 -9.25
C GLY A 180 16.88 1.36 -8.13
N ILE A 181 16.59 0.33 -7.32
CA ILE A 181 17.47 -0.15 -6.25
C ILE A 181 18.32 -1.30 -6.81
N LYS A 182 19.64 -1.14 -6.76
CA LYS A 182 20.55 -2.22 -7.13
C LYS A 182 20.76 -3.14 -5.92
N PRO A 183 20.44 -4.44 -6.03
CA PRO A 183 20.68 -5.37 -4.93
C PRO A 183 22.15 -5.33 -4.47
N ILE A 184 22.36 -5.22 -3.16
CA ILE A 184 23.69 -5.16 -2.57
C ILE A 184 24.39 -6.51 -2.76
N SER A 185 25.67 -6.44 -3.12
CA SER A 185 26.56 -7.60 -3.24
C SER A 185 27.80 -7.36 -2.41
N VAL A 186 28.16 -8.35 -1.58
CA VAL A 186 29.40 -8.34 -0.79
C VAL A 186 30.48 -9.10 -1.58
N SER A 187 31.53 -8.38 -1.96
CA SER A 187 32.68 -8.91 -2.71
C SER A 187 32.31 -9.64 -4.02
N GLY A 188 31.12 -9.37 -4.59
CA GLY A 188 30.65 -10.03 -5.80
C GLY A 188 30.25 -11.51 -5.65
N VAL A 189 30.30 -12.05 -4.44
CA VAL A 189 30.22 -13.50 -4.17
C VAL A 189 28.89 -13.87 -3.50
N VAL A 190 28.43 -13.05 -2.57
CA VAL A 190 27.11 -13.17 -1.92
C VAL A 190 26.32 -11.91 -2.19
N ALA A 191 25.11 -12.03 -2.66
CA ALA A 191 24.23 -10.90 -2.92
C ALA A 191 22.85 -11.14 -2.31
N VAL A 192 22.13 -10.07 -2.02
CA VAL A 192 20.69 -10.15 -1.73
C VAL A 192 19.94 -10.45 -3.03
N LYS A 193 18.81 -11.14 -2.93
CA LYS A 193 17.95 -11.37 -4.09
C LYS A 193 17.30 -10.06 -4.53
N ASP A 194 17.13 -9.90 -5.83
CA ASP A 194 16.36 -8.81 -6.40
C ASP A 194 14.88 -8.85 -5.97
N ARG A 195 14.32 -10.06 -5.88
CA ARG A 195 12.94 -10.28 -5.43
C ARG A 195 12.82 -10.11 -3.92
N LEU A 196 11.86 -9.28 -3.53
CA LEU A 196 11.40 -9.08 -2.15
C LEU A 196 10.03 -9.74 -2.01
N ASP A 197 9.84 -10.55 -0.97
CA ASP A 197 8.54 -11.12 -0.61
C ASP A 197 7.95 -10.30 0.55
N ILE A 198 6.80 -9.68 0.32
CA ILE A 198 6.16 -8.73 1.24
C ILE A 198 4.91 -9.39 1.80
N THR A 199 4.79 -9.40 3.12
CA THR A 199 3.58 -9.80 3.85
C THR A 199 3.10 -8.62 4.66
N PHE A 200 1.80 -8.40 4.74
CA PHE A 200 1.24 -7.32 5.53
C PHE A 200 -0.01 -7.75 6.28
N SER A 201 -0.27 -7.03 7.36
CA SER A 201 -1.51 -7.05 8.13
C SER A 201 -1.89 -5.61 8.42
N VAL A 202 -3.10 -5.22 8.11
CA VAL A 202 -3.65 -3.88 8.34
C VAL A 202 -4.91 -4.03 9.19
N ALA A 203 -4.90 -3.40 10.35
CA ALA A 203 -6.07 -3.23 11.19
C ALA A 203 -6.56 -1.78 11.07
N VAL A 204 -7.86 -1.60 10.88
CA VAL A 204 -8.46 -0.27 10.79
C VAL A 204 -9.73 -0.19 11.62
N GLN A 205 -10.00 0.99 12.13
CA GLN A 205 -11.17 1.30 12.95
C GLN A 205 -11.86 2.56 12.42
N ARG A 206 -13.18 2.66 12.72
CA ARG A 206 -13.97 3.86 12.49
C ARG A 206 -13.88 4.80 13.66
#